data_ce4c19993bb89974b9d9b1d35e1f6c7e
#
_entry.id   ce4c19993bb89974b9d9b1d35e1f6c7e
#
_cell.length_a   1.000
_cell.length_b   1.000
_cell.length_c   1.000
_cell.angle_alpha   90.00
_cell.angle_beta   90.00
_cell.angle_gamma   90.00
#
_symmetry.space_group_name_H-M   'P 1'
#
loop_
_entity.id
_entity.type
_entity.pdbx_description
1 polymer ?
#
loop_
_entity_poly.entity_id
_entity_poly.type
_entity_poly.pdbx_seq_one_letter_code
_entity_poly.pdbx_strand_id
1 'polypeptide(L)'
;NEAILHKTIKKVTDDIDTLKMNTAIAAMMTAVNEMTANGVTRGDLGILLRLLNPFAPHITEELWEQLGFAAKTGKMCCQAEWPVYDASKTVASSVEMAIQVNGKMKGTVTMPVDSDEESVKAAALTVDKVQKATEGMQIVKTILVKNRLINLIVKPQ
;
A
#
# COMPACT_ATOMS: atom_id res chain seq x y z
N ASN A 1 5.96 3.00 1.75
CA ASN A 1 5.53 3.69 0.50
C ASN A 1 6.08 3.04 -0.78
N GLU A 2 7.11 2.17 -0.68
CA GLU A 2 7.82 1.64 -1.85
C GLU A 2 6.87 0.97 -2.87
N ALA A 3 5.99 0.08 -2.41
CA ALA A 3 5.09 -0.64 -3.31
C ALA A 3 4.11 0.28 -4.03
N ILE A 4 3.50 1.26 -3.33
CA ILE A 4 2.58 2.20 -3.97
C ILE A 4 3.31 3.13 -4.93
N LEU A 5 4.53 3.58 -4.60
CA LEU A 5 5.32 4.42 -5.49
C LEU A 5 5.68 3.69 -6.79
N HIS A 6 6.17 2.44 -6.72
CA HIS A 6 6.48 1.67 -7.92
C HIS A 6 5.24 1.35 -8.78
N LYS A 7 4.09 1.06 -8.15
CA LYS A 7 2.80 0.95 -8.87
C LYS A 7 2.41 2.26 -9.56
N THR A 8 2.60 3.37 -8.86
CA THR A 8 2.26 4.70 -9.39
C THR A 8 3.19 5.10 -10.54
N ILE A 9 4.52 4.85 -10.43
CA ILE A 9 5.47 5.07 -11.52
C ILE A 9 4.99 4.32 -12.77
N LYS A 10 4.73 3.02 -12.64
CA LYS A 10 4.25 2.22 -13.77
C LYS A 10 2.97 2.79 -14.37
N LYS A 11 1.96 3.02 -13.52
CA LYS A 11 0.64 3.49 -13.96
C LYS A 11 0.71 4.85 -14.64
N VAL A 12 1.45 5.81 -14.08
CA VAL A 12 1.59 7.16 -14.66
C VAL A 12 2.36 7.11 -15.97
N THR A 13 3.40 6.30 -16.06
CA THR A 13 4.16 6.11 -17.32
C THR A 13 3.25 5.56 -18.42
N ASP A 14 2.55 4.45 -18.18
CA ASP A 14 1.65 3.84 -19.15
C ASP A 14 0.49 4.78 -19.55
N ASP A 15 0.00 5.59 -18.62
CA ASP A 15 -1.11 6.52 -18.85
C ASP A 15 -0.67 7.76 -19.66
N ILE A 16 0.55 8.26 -19.46
CA ILE A 16 1.11 9.35 -20.27
C ILE A 16 1.30 8.88 -21.71
N ASP A 17 1.87 7.69 -21.91
CA ASP A 17 2.08 7.11 -23.24
C ASP A 17 0.76 6.90 -24.02
N THR A 18 -0.34 6.67 -23.29
CA THR A 18 -1.67 6.46 -23.86
C THR A 18 -2.59 7.68 -23.73
N LEU A 19 -2.07 8.84 -23.31
CA LEU A 19 -2.78 10.11 -23.13
C LEU A 19 -3.97 10.04 -22.15
N LYS A 20 -3.90 9.15 -21.16
CA LYS A 20 -4.91 8.97 -20.11
C LYS A 20 -4.60 9.83 -18.87
N MET A 21 -4.49 11.13 -19.05
CA MET A 21 -4.03 12.05 -18.02
C MET A 21 -4.86 12.04 -16.74
N ASN A 22 -6.18 11.85 -16.84
CA ASN A 22 -7.09 11.77 -15.69
C ASN A 22 -6.82 10.57 -14.78
N THR A 23 -6.49 9.40 -15.36
CA THR A 23 -6.16 8.20 -14.57
C THR A 23 -4.76 8.27 -13.97
N ALA A 24 -3.82 8.94 -14.64
CA ALA A 24 -2.51 9.25 -14.08
C ALA A 24 -2.63 10.14 -12.84
N ILE A 25 -3.43 11.21 -12.91
CA ILE A 25 -3.69 12.09 -11.78
C ILE A 25 -4.33 11.31 -10.63
N ALA A 26 -5.35 10.48 -10.90
CA ALA A 26 -6.00 9.67 -9.88
C ALA A 26 -5.02 8.69 -9.18
N ALA A 27 -4.10 8.10 -9.92
CA ALA A 27 -3.06 7.25 -9.35
C ALA A 27 -2.12 8.02 -8.42
N MET A 28 -1.70 9.23 -8.81
CA MET A 28 -0.88 10.10 -7.96
C MET A 28 -1.63 10.56 -6.70
N MET A 29 -2.94 10.86 -6.79
CA MET A 29 -3.77 11.19 -5.62
C MET A 29 -3.84 10.02 -4.63
N THR A 30 -3.99 8.79 -5.14
CA THR A 30 -3.97 7.59 -4.30
C THR A 30 -2.62 7.44 -3.59
N ALA A 31 -1.50 7.64 -4.30
CA ALA A 31 -0.17 7.58 -3.70
C ALA A 31 0.01 8.65 -2.61
N VAL A 32 -0.44 9.89 -2.84
CA VAL A 32 -0.39 10.96 -1.83
C VAL A 32 -1.17 10.60 -0.58
N ASN A 33 -2.38 10.04 -0.70
CA ASN A 33 -3.19 9.63 0.43
C ASN A 33 -2.50 8.54 1.27
N GLU A 34 -1.94 7.51 0.62
CA GLU A 34 -1.19 6.47 1.33
C GLU A 34 0.08 7.00 1.98
N MET A 35 0.84 7.85 1.29
CA MET A 35 2.04 8.47 1.84
C MET A 35 1.71 9.37 3.04
N THR A 36 0.59 10.09 3.00
CA THR A 36 0.13 10.93 4.12
C THR A 36 -0.20 10.09 5.35
N ALA A 37 -0.79 8.91 5.16
CA ALA A 37 -1.12 8.00 6.26
C ALA A 37 0.11 7.31 6.87
N ASN A 38 1.10 6.97 6.02
CA ASN A 38 2.26 6.16 6.42
C ASN A 38 3.52 6.99 6.76
N GLY A 39 3.46 8.31 6.61
CA GLY A 39 4.61 9.20 6.66
C GLY A 39 5.34 9.26 5.32
N VAL A 40 6.02 10.36 5.06
CA VAL A 40 6.66 10.69 3.77
C VAL A 40 8.14 10.89 3.97
N THR A 41 8.95 10.24 3.15
CA THR A 41 10.39 10.52 3.06
C THR A 41 10.67 11.55 1.97
N ARG A 42 11.84 12.22 2.09
CA ARG A 42 12.31 13.12 1.04
C ARG A 42 12.48 12.40 -0.30
N GLY A 43 12.89 11.13 -0.28
CA GLY A 43 13.01 10.30 -1.48
C GLY A 43 11.68 10.07 -2.18
N ASP A 44 10.64 9.76 -1.41
CA ASP A 44 9.27 9.58 -1.90
C ASP A 44 8.75 10.85 -2.60
N LEU A 45 8.98 12.02 -1.97
CA LEU A 45 8.62 13.30 -2.59
C LEU A 45 9.37 13.55 -3.88
N GLY A 46 10.67 13.23 -3.94
CA GLY A 46 11.45 13.38 -5.17
C GLY A 46 10.93 12.53 -6.33
N ILE A 47 10.37 11.36 -6.05
CA ILE A 47 9.69 10.54 -7.07
C ILE A 47 8.38 11.19 -7.49
N LEU A 48 7.54 11.55 -6.53
CA LEU A 48 6.23 12.14 -6.79
C LEU A 48 6.32 13.44 -7.59
N LEU A 49 7.28 14.32 -7.25
CA LEU A 49 7.48 15.59 -7.96
C LEU A 49 7.82 15.38 -9.43
N ARG A 50 8.68 14.39 -9.75
CA ARG A 50 9.02 14.06 -11.13
C ARG A 50 7.82 13.52 -11.92
N LEU A 51 6.98 12.68 -11.29
CA LEU A 51 5.75 12.18 -11.90
C LEU A 51 4.72 13.28 -12.12
N LEU A 52 4.64 14.23 -11.20
CA LEU A 52 3.68 15.34 -11.25
C LEU A 52 4.13 16.49 -12.17
N ASN A 53 5.44 16.61 -12.44
CA ASN A 53 5.98 17.74 -13.18
C ASN A 53 5.34 17.97 -14.56
N PRO A 54 5.02 16.95 -15.37
CA PRO A 54 4.31 17.16 -16.65
C PRO A 54 2.91 17.75 -16.52
N PHE A 55 2.27 17.63 -15.35
CA PHE A 55 0.91 18.11 -15.09
C PHE A 55 0.89 19.47 -14.41
N ALA A 56 1.86 19.72 -13.54
CA ALA A 56 1.92 20.94 -12.73
C ALA A 56 3.37 21.43 -12.55
N PRO A 57 4.00 21.92 -13.64
CA PRO A 57 5.43 22.23 -13.64
C PRO A 57 5.82 23.32 -12.63
N HIS A 58 5.03 24.38 -12.48
CA HIS A 58 5.41 25.49 -11.60
C HIS A 58 5.54 25.08 -10.13
N ILE A 59 4.55 24.35 -9.59
CA ILE A 59 4.58 23.92 -8.19
C ILE A 59 5.65 22.86 -7.96
N THR A 60 5.87 21.98 -8.92
CA THR A 60 6.88 20.92 -8.76
C THR A 60 8.30 21.46 -8.83
N GLU A 61 8.58 22.44 -9.66
CA GLU A 61 9.88 23.13 -9.71
C GLU A 61 10.14 23.89 -8.40
N GLU A 62 9.16 24.64 -7.90
CA GLU A 62 9.26 25.35 -6.64
C GLU A 62 9.57 24.40 -5.47
N LEU A 63 8.80 23.30 -5.34
CA LEU A 63 9.03 22.32 -4.29
C LEU A 63 10.36 21.57 -4.47
N TRP A 64 10.78 21.33 -5.70
CA TRP A 64 12.08 20.71 -6.00
C TRP A 64 13.24 21.57 -5.49
N GLU A 65 13.15 22.88 -5.67
CA GLU A 65 14.14 23.83 -5.16
C GLU A 65 14.08 23.92 -3.63
N GLN A 66 12.90 24.15 -3.04
CA GLN A 66 12.71 24.25 -1.59
C GLN A 66 13.18 23.03 -0.84
N LEU A 67 12.95 21.83 -1.37
CA LEU A 67 13.42 20.58 -0.81
C LEU A 67 14.93 20.33 -1.08
N GLY A 68 15.61 21.24 -1.78
CA GLY A 68 17.03 21.20 -2.03
C GLY A 68 17.47 20.11 -3.02
N PHE A 69 16.56 19.60 -3.85
CA PHE A 69 16.92 18.67 -4.90
C PHE A 69 17.74 19.36 -6.01
N ALA A 70 17.36 20.59 -6.38
CA ALA A 70 18.09 21.39 -7.34
C ALA A 70 19.55 21.60 -6.90
N ALA A 71 19.77 21.99 -5.64
CA ALA A 71 21.12 22.16 -5.08
C ALA A 71 21.95 20.87 -5.08
N LYS A 72 21.28 19.72 -4.83
CA LYS A 72 21.95 18.41 -4.79
C LYS A 72 22.30 17.88 -6.16
N THR A 73 21.44 18.08 -7.15
CA THR A 73 21.55 17.45 -8.48
C THR A 73 22.12 18.39 -9.54
N GLY A 74 22.10 19.71 -9.29
CA GLY A 74 22.40 20.72 -10.29
C GLY A 74 21.38 20.82 -11.43
N LYS A 75 20.18 20.22 -11.26
CA LYS A 75 19.16 20.11 -12.29
C LYS A 75 17.80 20.57 -11.75
N MET A 76 16.99 21.15 -12.63
CA MET A 76 15.58 21.39 -12.40
C MET A 76 14.79 20.07 -12.35
N CYS A 77 13.57 20.07 -11.84
CA CYS A 77 12.73 18.88 -11.79
C CYS A 77 12.44 18.32 -13.21
N CYS A 78 12.14 19.20 -14.15
CA CYS A 78 11.91 18.83 -15.56
C CYS A 78 13.14 18.25 -16.28
N GLN A 79 14.35 18.50 -15.75
CA GLN A 79 15.62 17.96 -16.29
C GLN A 79 16.03 16.67 -15.58
N ALA A 80 15.35 16.30 -14.49
CA ALA A 80 15.63 15.08 -13.76
C ALA A 80 15.17 13.85 -14.56
N GLU A 81 15.88 12.74 -14.39
CA GLU A 81 15.52 11.49 -15.06
C GLU A 81 14.14 11.00 -14.60
N TRP A 82 13.34 10.51 -15.55
CA TRP A 82 12.04 9.92 -15.26
C TRP A 82 12.19 8.70 -14.32
N PRO A 83 11.35 8.56 -13.28
CA PRO A 83 11.48 7.44 -12.37
C PRO A 83 11.24 6.10 -13.07
N VAL A 84 12.09 5.14 -12.79
CA VAL A 84 11.93 3.77 -13.30
C VAL A 84 11.27 2.90 -12.24
N TYR A 85 10.25 2.14 -12.63
CA TYR A 85 9.63 1.19 -11.72
C TYR A 85 10.37 -0.15 -11.70
N ASP A 86 10.36 -0.77 -10.54
CA ASP A 86 10.82 -2.15 -10.34
C ASP A 86 9.60 -3.04 -10.08
N ALA A 87 9.40 -4.02 -10.94
CA ALA A 87 8.26 -4.92 -10.85
C ALA A 87 8.25 -5.74 -9.55
N SER A 88 9.43 -6.11 -9.03
CA SER A 88 9.56 -6.86 -7.77
C SER A 88 9.08 -6.05 -6.57
N LYS A 89 9.14 -4.73 -6.63
CA LYS A 89 8.73 -3.79 -5.58
C LYS A 89 7.26 -3.38 -5.66
N THR A 90 6.55 -3.76 -6.71
CA THR A 90 5.11 -3.48 -6.85
C THR A 90 4.24 -4.43 -6.01
N VAL A 91 4.80 -5.51 -5.50
CA VAL A 91 4.10 -6.46 -4.64
C VAL A 91 4.06 -5.89 -3.22
N ALA A 92 2.87 -5.73 -2.67
CA ALA A 92 2.74 -5.36 -1.26
C ALA A 92 3.37 -6.47 -0.41
N SER A 93 4.26 -6.08 0.51
CA SER A 93 4.89 -7.02 1.45
C SER A 93 3.91 -7.54 2.52
N SER A 94 2.78 -6.86 2.70
CA SER A 94 1.73 -7.21 3.65
C SER A 94 0.35 -6.99 3.05
N VAL A 95 -0.62 -7.73 3.54
CA VAL A 95 -2.02 -7.68 3.14
C VAL A 95 -2.91 -7.63 4.38
N GLU A 96 -3.96 -6.82 4.32
CA GLU A 96 -4.99 -6.80 5.35
C GLU A 96 -5.98 -7.94 5.10
N MET A 97 -6.05 -8.87 6.05
CA MET A 97 -6.91 -10.04 5.98
C MET A 97 -8.11 -9.87 6.91
N ALA A 98 -9.31 -10.14 6.40
CA ALA A 98 -10.52 -10.15 7.21
C ALA A 98 -10.57 -11.38 8.11
N ILE A 99 -10.94 -11.19 9.39
CA ILE A 99 -11.13 -12.28 10.33
C ILE A 99 -12.64 -12.50 10.52
N GLN A 100 -13.06 -13.74 10.30
CA GLN A 100 -14.43 -14.17 10.51
C GLN A 100 -14.49 -15.25 11.59
N VAL A 101 -15.56 -15.24 12.38
CA VAL A 101 -15.92 -16.31 13.32
C VAL A 101 -17.32 -16.77 12.96
N ASN A 102 -17.44 -18.05 12.58
CA ASN A 102 -18.71 -18.63 12.08
C ASN A 102 -19.33 -17.78 10.95
N GLY A 103 -18.49 -17.28 10.01
CA GLY A 103 -18.92 -16.47 8.86
C GLY A 103 -19.24 -15.00 9.18
N LYS A 104 -19.18 -14.56 10.45
CA LYS A 104 -19.38 -13.15 10.84
C LYS A 104 -18.05 -12.43 10.99
N MET A 105 -17.87 -11.30 10.31
CA MET A 105 -16.68 -10.48 10.43
C MET A 105 -16.49 -9.97 11.86
N LYS A 106 -15.29 -10.14 12.42
CA LYS A 106 -14.92 -9.73 13.77
C LYS A 106 -13.77 -8.73 13.82
N GLY A 107 -12.99 -8.63 12.75
CA GLY A 107 -11.88 -7.69 12.66
C GLY A 107 -11.05 -7.92 11.42
N THR A 108 -9.93 -7.23 11.36
CA THR A 108 -8.91 -7.38 10.33
C THR A 108 -7.54 -7.55 10.99
N VAL A 109 -6.61 -8.17 10.28
CA VAL A 109 -5.22 -8.32 10.68
C VAL A 109 -4.32 -8.09 9.49
N THR A 110 -3.25 -7.34 9.67
CA THR A 110 -2.23 -7.13 8.63
C THR A 110 -1.16 -8.21 8.75
N MET A 111 -1.00 -9.00 7.71
CA MET A 111 -0.05 -10.11 7.66
C MET A 111 0.82 -10.03 6.40
N PRO A 112 2.05 -10.57 6.43
CA PRO A 112 2.85 -10.74 5.23
C PRO A 112 2.08 -11.52 4.15
N VAL A 113 2.32 -11.20 2.89
CA VAL A 113 1.71 -11.94 1.77
C VAL A 113 2.14 -13.40 1.84
N ASP A 114 1.20 -14.30 1.55
CA ASP A 114 1.39 -15.76 1.58
C ASP A 114 1.75 -16.36 2.96
N SER A 115 1.37 -15.66 4.07
CA SER A 115 1.50 -16.20 5.42
C SER A 115 0.79 -17.55 5.55
N ASP A 116 1.40 -18.47 6.31
CA ASP A 116 0.84 -19.76 6.63
C ASP A 116 -0.39 -19.67 7.55
N GLU A 117 -1.19 -20.73 7.55
CA GLU A 117 -2.44 -20.79 8.31
C GLU A 117 -2.23 -20.62 9.82
N GLU A 118 -1.16 -21.20 10.37
CA GLU A 118 -0.85 -21.15 11.81
C GLU A 118 -0.51 -19.72 12.24
N SER A 119 0.34 -19.01 11.48
CA SER A 119 0.70 -17.62 11.74
C SER A 119 -0.50 -16.68 11.66
N VAL A 120 -1.35 -16.85 10.64
CA VAL A 120 -2.58 -16.05 10.50
C VAL A 120 -3.57 -16.33 11.60
N LYS A 121 -3.73 -17.60 12.01
CA LYS A 121 -4.59 -18.00 13.13
C LYS A 121 -4.08 -17.43 14.46
N ALA A 122 -2.78 -17.51 14.73
CA ALA A 122 -2.18 -16.93 15.93
C ALA A 122 -2.43 -15.42 16.00
N ALA A 123 -2.17 -14.70 14.91
CA ALA A 123 -2.41 -13.27 14.82
C ALA A 123 -3.91 -12.90 14.93
N ALA A 124 -4.81 -13.70 14.34
CA ALA A 124 -6.25 -13.49 14.44
C ALA A 124 -6.75 -13.61 15.90
N LEU A 125 -6.18 -14.52 16.69
CA LEU A 125 -6.52 -14.72 18.08
C LEU A 125 -6.01 -13.62 19.02
N THR A 126 -5.13 -12.73 18.58
CA THR A 126 -4.71 -11.55 19.37
C THR A 126 -5.71 -10.40 19.31
N VAL A 127 -6.66 -10.44 18.38
CA VAL A 127 -7.66 -9.37 18.22
C VAL A 127 -8.76 -9.52 19.27
N ASP A 128 -8.96 -8.52 20.12
CA ASP A 128 -9.91 -8.52 21.25
C ASP A 128 -11.33 -9.02 20.92
N LYS A 129 -11.86 -8.60 19.76
CA LYS A 129 -13.20 -9.01 19.30
C LYS A 129 -13.26 -10.48 18.90
N VAL A 130 -12.15 -11.06 18.50
CA VAL A 130 -12.02 -12.48 18.16
C VAL A 130 -11.87 -13.27 19.44
N GLN A 131 -11.04 -12.82 20.38
CA GLN A 131 -10.89 -13.46 21.70
C GLN A 131 -12.26 -13.61 22.40
N LYS A 132 -13.02 -12.52 22.50
CA LYS A 132 -14.37 -12.54 23.10
C LYS A 132 -15.35 -13.45 22.36
N ALA A 133 -15.17 -13.62 21.04
CA ALA A 133 -16.03 -14.46 20.22
C ALA A 133 -15.63 -15.95 20.26
N THR A 134 -14.45 -16.27 20.74
CA THR A 134 -13.91 -17.63 20.88
C THR A 134 -13.80 -18.08 22.32
N GLU A 135 -14.07 -17.20 23.28
CA GLU A 135 -14.03 -17.50 24.73
C GLU A 135 -15.07 -18.57 25.09
N GLY A 136 -14.60 -19.65 25.72
CA GLY A 136 -15.44 -20.83 26.05
C GLY A 136 -15.88 -21.67 24.83
N MET A 137 -15.25 -21.48 23.68
CA MET A 137 -15.54 -22.24 22.47
C MET A 137 -14.32 -23.00 21.95
N GLN A 138 -14.55 -24.14 21.33
CA GLN A 138 -13.49 -24.92 20.68
C GLN A 138 -13.45 -24.61 19.17
N ILE A 139 -12.27 -24.29 18.66
CA ILE A 139 -12.06 -24.13 17.21
C ILE A 139 -12.09 -25.52 16.54
N VAL A 140 -13.13 -25.78 15.79
CA VAL A 140 -13.33 -27.09 15.11
C VAL A 140 -12.66 -27.10 13.74
N LYS A 141 -12.66 -25.98 13.05
CA LYS A 141 -12.09 -25.86 11.70
C LYS A 141 -11.62 -24.44 11.43
N THR A 142 -10.51 -24.31 10.75
CA THR A 142 -10.01 -23.06 10.18
C THR A 142 -10.12 -23.12 8.66
N ILE A 143 -10.61 -22.06 8.03
CA ILE A 143 -10.66 -21.92 6.59
C ILE A 143 -9.87 -20.67 6.22
N LEU A 144 -8.70 -20.87 5.61
CA LEU A 144 -7.85 -19.79 5.13
C LEU A 144 -8.07 -19.59 3.62
N VAL A 145 -8.42 -18.37 3.23
CA VAL A 145 -8.34 -17.91 1.85
C VAL A 145 -7.12 -16.99 1.78
N LYS A 146 -6.03 -17.46 1.18
CA LYS A 146 -4.74 -16.75 1.11
C LYS A 146 -4.92 -15.31 0.71
N ASN A 147 -4.23 -14.41 1.43
CA ASN A 147 -4.21 -12.96 1.17
C ASN A 147 -5.57 -12.28 1.20
N ARG A 148 -6.60 -12.89 1.79
CA ARG A 148 -7.96 -12.34 1.78
C ARG A 148 -8.69 -12.43 3.12
N LEU A 149 -8.88 -13.63 3.64
CA LEU A 149 -9.59 -13.83 4.90
C LEU A 149 -9.22 -15.13 5.60
N ILE A 150 -9.44 -15.13 6.91
CA ILE A 150 -9.47 -16.35 7.73
C ILE A 150 -10.84 -16.47 8.39
N ASN A 151 -11.45 -17.67 8.33
CA ASN A 151 -12.71 -17.97 9.01
C ASN A 151 -12.49 -19.08 10.04
N LEU A 152 -12.71 -18.74 11.30
CA LEU A 152 -12.63 -19.66 12.42
C LEU A 152 -14.02 -20.22 12.71
N ILE A 153 -14.20 -21.52 12.53
CA ILE A 153 -15.44 -22.22 12.86
C ILE A 153 -15.32 -22.74 14.29
N VAL A 154 -16.13 -22.18 15.17
CA VAL A 154 -16.14 -22.53 16.59
C VAL A 154 -17.48 -23.17 17.00
N LYS A 155 -17.42 -24.12 17.96
CA LYS A 155 -18.59 -24.72 18.62
C LYS A 155 -18.48 -24.54 20.13
N PRO A 156 -19.60 -24.42 20.87
CA PRO A 156 -19.58 -24.45 22.32
C PRO A 156 -19.00 -25.76 22.81
N GLN A 157 -18.24 -25.70 23.89
CA GLN A 157 -17.67 -26.88 24.56
C GLN A 157 -18.79 -27.69 25.24
#